data_2d78a514ef7bf2810b1bd8eb60975dc0
#
_entry.id   2d78a514ef7bf2810b1bd8eb60975dc0
#
_cell.length_a   1.000
_cell.length_b   1.000
_cell.length_c   1.000
_cell.angle_alpha   90.00
_cell.angle_beta   90.00
_cell.angle_gamma   90.00
#
_symmetry.space_group_name_H-M   'P 1'
#
loop_
_entity.id
_entity.type
_entity.pdbx_description
1 polymer ?
#
loop_
_entity_poly.entity_id
_entity_poly.type
_entity_poly.pdbx_seq_one_letter_code
_entity_poly.pdbx_strand_id
1 'polypeptide(L)'
;SSRKSKSEDFISRFARIYTPAVCCSALALAVLPPVINLIAGNPAAWANWIYRALTFLVISCPCALVVSIPLSFFAGIGGASKAGVLIKGSNYMETLSQTKIVVFDKTGTLTKGVFEVSGIHHNELENEKLIELAAHAECASSHPISKSLQRAYGKPIDRSRVSDIEEISGHGLTATVDGMKIAIGNDKLMEKLGVDCIPCHCVGTILHIAIDGKYAGHIVISDIEKPDARAAIAALKRTGVQKTVMLTGDTKRVAEQVAKNLGVDEVHSELLPGDKVAEFEKLLAAKGKNDMLAFVG
;
A
#
# COMPACT_ATOMS: atom_id res chain seq x y z
N SER A 1 -17.16 -15.97 2.89
CA SER A 1 -17.09 -17.02 1.87
C SER A 1 -15.76 -16.91 1.17
N SER A 2 -14.89 -17.94 1.26
CA SER A 2 -13.64 -17.98 0.51
C SER A 2 -13.96 -17.98 -0.98
N ARG A 3 -13.63 -16.91 -1.69
CA ARG A 3 -13.74 -16.90 -3.14
C ARG A 3 -12.68 -17.87 -3.68
N LYS A 4 -13.11 -18.93 -4.36
CA LYS A 4 -12.22 -19.86 -5.04
C LYS A 4 -11.42 -19.11 -6.10
N SER A 5 -10.17 -19.53 -6.35
CA SER A 5 -9.39 -19.01 -7.46
C SER A 5 -10.03 -19.37 -8.81
N LYS A 6 -9.78 -18.60 -9.85
CA LYS A 6 -10.27 -18.93 -11.21
C LYS A 6 -9.73 -20.28 -11.68
N SER A 7 -8.52 -20.63 -11.25
CA SER A 7 -7.89 -21.90 -11.55
C SER A 7 -8.59 -23.07 -10.85
N GLU A 8 -9.05 -22.91 -9.61
CA GLU A 8 -9.87 -23.91 -8.91
C GLU A 8 -11.26 -24.07 -9.54
N ASP A 9 -11.87 -22.95 -9.97
CA ASP A 9 -13.14 -22.98 -10.70
C ASP A 9 -13.01 -23.67 -12.06
N PHE A 10 -11.89 -23.48 -12.75
CA PHE A 10 -11.59 -24.17 -14.00
C PHE A 10 -11.52 -25.69 -13.78
N ILE A 11 -10.78 -26.16 -12.77
CA ILE A 11 -10.70 -27.58 -12.42
C ILE A 11 -12.09 -28.14 -12.13
N SER A 12 -12.90 -27.41 -11.35
CA SER A 12 -14.26 -27.85 -10.99
C SER A 12 -15.18 -27.96 -12.21
N ARG A 13 -15.11 -27.02 -13.16
CA ARG A 13 -15.87 -27.06 -14.42
C ARG A 13 -15.39 -28.17 -15.34
N PHE A 14 -14.09 -28.31 -15.48
CA PHE A 14 -13.46 -29.37 -16.26
C PHE A 14 -13.90 -30.76 -15.74
N ALA A 15 -13.77 -31.00 -14.44
CA ALA A 15 -14.15 -32.27 -13.82
C ALA A 15 -15.64 -32.59 -14.02
N ARG A 16 -16.52 -31.59 -13.98
CA ARG A 16 -17.96 -31.76 -14.17
C ARG A 16 -18.34 -32.32 -15.55
N ILE A 17 -17.57 -32.01 -16.59
CA ILE A 17 -17.80 -32.48 -17.96
C ILE A 17 -16.95 -33.72 -18.24
N TYR A 18 -15.68 -33.68 -17.87
CA TYR A 18 -14.71 -34.73 -18.17
C TYR A 18 -15.06 -36.05 -17.49
N THR A 19 -15.43 -36.03 -16.21
CA THR A 19 -15.70 -37.26 -15.45
C THR A 19 -16.89 -38.03 -16.01
N PRO A 20 -18.04 -37.45 -16.26
CA PRO A 20 -19.16 -38.18 -16.92
C PRO A 20 -18.77 -38.68 -18.31
N ALA A 21 -18.06 -37.90 -19.12
CA ALA A 21 -17.65 -38.31 -20.46
C ALA A 21 -16.75 -39.55 -20.43
N VAL A 22 -15.75 -39.57 -19.53
CA VAL A 22 -14.84 -40.73 -19.36
C VAL A 22 -15.60 -41.93 -18.82
N CYS A 23 -16.47 -41.74 -17.82
CA CYS A 23 -17.28 -42.83 -17.29
C CYS A 23 -18.23 -43.47 -18.35
N CYS A 24 -18.89 -42.62 -19.14
CA CYS A 24 -19.74 -43.11 -20.23
C CYS A 24 -18.92 -43.84 -21.29
N SER A 25 -17.76 -43.34 -21.66
CA SER A 25 -16.85 -43.99 -22.61
C SER A 25 -16.33 -45.35 -22.09
N ALA A 26 -15.97 -45.41 -20.81
CA ALA A 26 -15.59 -46.68 -20.18
C ALA A 26 -16.72 -47.70 -20.14
N LEU A 27 -17.95 -47.26 -19.81
CA LEU A 27 -19.13 -48.12 -19.83
C LEU A 27 -19.44 -48.63 -21.25
N ALA A 28 -19.35 -47.76 -22.23
CA ALA A 28 -19.50 -48.14 -23.63
C ALA A 28 -18.45 -49.18 -24.05
N LEU A 29 -17.18 -48.99 -23.64
CA LEU A 29 -16.08 -49.94 -23.90
C LEU A 29 -16.27 -51.27 -23.19
N ALA A 30 -16.90 -51.30 -22.01
CA ALA A 30 -17.19 -52.53 -21.28
C ALA A 30 -18.33 -53.33 -21.88
N VAL A 31 -19.34 -52.66 -22.49
CA VAL A 31 -20.61 -53.27 -22.90
C VAL A 31 -20.68 -53.48 -24.41
N LEU A 32 -20.36 -52.48 -25.22
CA LEU A 32 -20.57 -52.54 -26.67
C LEU A 32 -19.80 -53.68 -27.36
N PRO A 33 -18.49 -53.86 -27.15
CA PRO A 33 -17.75 -54.90 -27.85
C PRO A 33 -18.19 -56.34 -27.47
N PRO A 34 -18.44 -56.68 -26.18
CA PRO A 34 -18.98 -57.97 -25.83
C PRO A 34 -20.33 -58.27 -26.50
N VAL A 35 -21.24 -57.28 -26.55
CA VAL A 35 -22.54 -57.40 -27.19
C VAL A 35 -22.39 -57.60 -28.69
N ILE A 36 -21.53 -56.83 -29.36
CA ILE A 36 -21.24 -56.98 -30.78
C ILE A 36 -20.67 -58.39 -31.07
N ASN A 37 -19.73 -58.88 -30.25
CA ASN A 37 -19.18 -60.23 -30.39
C ASN A 37 -20.26 -61.32 -30.27
N LEU A 38 -21.18 -61.20 -29.30
CA LEU A 38 -22.30 -62.11 -29.15
C LEU A 38 -23.20 -62.13 -30.38
N ILE A 39 -23.53 -60.98 -30.94
CA ILE A 39 -24.35 -60.86 -32.17
C ILE A 39 -23.60 -61.46 -33.36
N ALA A 40 -22.30 -61.36 -33.43
CA ALA A 40 -21.46 -61.94 -34.49
C ALA A 40 -21.15 -63.42 -34.27
N GLY A 41 -21.70 -64.07 -33.25
CA GLY A 41 -21.49 -65.51 -32.97
C GLY A 41 -20.14 -65.82 -32.32
N ASN A 42 -19.40 -64.82 -31.82
CA ASN A 42 -18.11 -64.98 -31.17
C ASN A 42 -18.28 -64.98 -29.64
N PRO A 43 -17.28 -65.49 -28.87
CA PRO A 43 -17.32 -65.43 -27.40
C PRO A 43 -17.30 -63.97 -26.94
N ALA A 44 -18.17 -63.62 -26.01
CA ALA A 44 -18.36 -62.23 -25.51
C ALA A 44 -17.13 -61.66 -24.81
N ALA A 45 -16.28 -62.53 -24.20
CA ALA A 45 -15.03 -62.14 -23.49
C ALA A 45 -15.19 -60.99 -22.48
N TRP A 46 -16.29 -60.97 -21.73
CA TRP A 46 -16.65 -59.88 -20.77
C TRP A 46 -15.50 -59.47 -19.84
N ALA A 47 -14.78 -60.46 -19.27
CA ALA A 47 -13.68 -60.17 -18.35
C ALA A 47 -12.61 -59.31 -19.01
N ASN A 48 -12.24 -59.59 -20.26
CA ASN A 48 -11.23 -58.84 -20.99
C ASN A 48 -11.65 -57.39 -21.26
N TRP A 49 -12.91 -57.18 -21.63
CA TRP A 49 -13.44 -55.86 -21.94
C TRP A 49 -13.71 -55.04 -20.72
N ILE A 50 -14.13 -55.64 -19.60
CA ILE A 50 -14.21 -54.98 -18.29
C ILE A 50 -12.81 -54.57 -17.84
N TYR A 51 -11.81 -55.42 -17.94
CA TYR A 51 -10.43 -55.08 -17.62
C TYR A 51 -9.90 -53.93 -18.44
N ARG A 52 -10.17 -53.90 -19.74
CA ARG A 52 -9.79 -52.78 -20.63
C ARG A 52 -10.50 -51.50 -20.26
N ALA A 53 -11.77 -51.54 -19.92
CA ALA A 53 -12.53 -50.38 -19.47
C ALA A 53 -12.02 -49.81 -18.14
N LEU A 54 -11.69 -50.69 -17.20
CA LEU A 54 -11.05 -50.25 -15.93
C LEU A 54 -9.67 -49.67 -16.17
N THR A 55 -8.88 -50.26 -17.04
CA THR A 55 -7.55 -49.70 -17.43
C THR A 55 -7.70 -48.34 -18.10
N PHE A 56 -8.69 -48.17 -18.97
CA PHE A 56 -9.03 -46.91 -19.61
C PHE A 56 -9.39 -45.82 -18.57
N LEU A 57 -10.19 -46.16 -17.54
CA LEU A 57 -10.54 -45.23 -16.45
C LEU A 57 -9.30 -44.76 -15.69
N VAL A 58 -8.38 -45.67 -15.40
CA VAL A 58 -7.12 -45.32 -14.65
C VAL A 58 -6.23 -44.43 -15.51
N ILE A 59 -6.02 -44.74 -16.77
CA ILE A 59 -5.16 -43.99 -17.68
C ILE A 59 -5.76 -42.60 -17.99
N SER A 60 -7.11 -42.52 -18.07
CA SER A 60 -7.81 -41.28 -18.33
C SER A 60 -7.88 -40.33 -17.10
N CYS A 61 -7.29 -40.69 -15.97
CA CYS A 61 -7.27 -39.82 -14.81
C CYS A 61 -6.37 -38.57 -15.07
N PRO A 62 -6.88 -37.33 -14.98
CA PRO A 62 -6.07 -36.12 -15.15
C PRO A 62 -5.30 -35.77 -13.86
N CYS A 63 -4.72 -36.80 -13.20
CA CYS A 63 -4.09 -36.67 -11.87
C CYS A 63 -2.99 -35.62 -11.85
N ALA A 64 -2.17 -35.53 -12.91
CA ALA A 64 -1.14 -34.53 -13.05
C ALA A 64 -1.70 -33.09 -13.00
N LEU A 65 -2.83 -32.83 -13.70
CA LEU A 65 -3.48 -31.52 -13.71
C LEU A 65 -4.04 -31.16 -12.33
N VAL A 66 -4.71 -32.12 -11.68
CA VAL A 66 -5.37 -31.92 -10.40
C VAL A 66 -4.38 -31.66 -9.26
N VAL A 67 -3.20 -32.29 -9.31
CA VAL A 67 -2.15 -32.13 -8.29
C VAL A 67 -1.24 -30.94 -8.58
N SER A 68 -0.90 -30.67 -9.84
CA SER A 68 0.07 -29.63 -10.20
C SER A 68 -0.38 -28.23 -9.86
N ILE A 69 -1.67 -27.91 -10.01
CA ILE A 69 -2.19 -26.55 -9.74
C ILE A 69 -2.09 -26.19 -8.25
N PRO A 70 -2.64 -26.96 -7.29
CA PRO A 70 -2.45 -26.68 -5.88
C PRO A 70 -0.97 -26.63 -5.46
N LEU A 71 -0.16 -27.56 -5.98
CA LEU A 71 1.26 -27.60 -5.67
C LEU A 71 1.99 -26.33 -6.10
N SER A 72 1.66 -25.80 -7.27
CA SER A 72 2.22 -24.54 -7.77
C SER A 72 1.85 -23.36 -6.87
N PHE A 73 0.60 -23.28 -6.40
CA PHE A 73 0.18 -22.25 -5.45
C PHE A 73 0.89 -22.40 -4.10
N PHE A 74 1.01 -23.62 -3.57
CA PHE A 74 1.75 -23.86 -2.31
C PHE A 74 3.20 -23.46 -2.44
N ALA A 75 3.86 -23.82 -3.55
CA ALA A 75 5.24 -23.41 -3.81
C ALA A 75 5.38 -21.88 -3.89
N GLY A 76 4.46 -21.20 -4.58
CA GLY A 76 4.44 -19.75 -4.70
C GLY A 76 4.19 -19.04 -3.36
N ILE A 77 3.19 -19.50 -2.59
CA ILE A 77 2.89 -18.95 -1.25
C ILE A 77 4.06 -19.19 -0.30
N GLY A 78 4.65 -20.40 -0.34
CA GLY A 78 5.84 -20.71 0.46
C GLY A 78 7.05 -19.85 0.10
N GLY A 79 7.28 -19.61 -1.19
CA GLY A 79 8.31 -18.71 -1.67
C GLY A 79 8.10 -17.27 -1.21
N ALA A 80 6.87 -16.75 -1.30
CA ALA A 80 6.51 -15.43 -0.81
C ALA A 80 6.72 -15.31 0.71
N SER A 81 6.28 -16.32 1.47
CA SER A 81 6.46 -16.36 2.92
C SER A 81 7.95 -16.36 3.32
N LYS A 82 8.79 -17.07 2.57
CA LYS A 82 10.25 -17.06 2.78
C LYS A 82 10.86 -15.67 2.51
N ALA A 83 10.27 -14.90 1.62
CA ALA A 83 10.64 -13.50 1.36
C ALA A 83 9.98 -12.49 2.34
N GLY A 84 9.29 -12.95 3.38
CA GLY A 84 8.63 -12.10 4.38
C GLY A 84 7.24 -11.61 3.98
N VAL A 85 6.65 -12.15 2.89
CA VAL A 85 5.32 -11.74 2.39
C VAL A 85 4.28 -12.81 2.70
N LEU A 86 3.30 -12.48 3.54
CA LEU A 86 2.19 -13.36 3.87
C LEU A 86 1.05 -13.24 2.87
N ILE A 87 0.83 -14.26 2.06
CA ILE A 87 -0.30 -14.36 1.13
C ILE A 87 -1.40 -15.21 1.76
N LYS A 88 -2.61 -14.67 1.92
CA LYS A 88 -3.73 -15.30 2.64
C LYS A 88 -4.48 -16.37 1.85
N GLY A 89 -4.04 -16.71 0.64
CA GLY A 89 -4.67 -17.76 -0.17
C GLY A 89 -4.33 -17.67 -1.66
N SER A 90 -4.57 -18.76 -2.40
CA SER A 90 -4.32 -18.89 -3.83
C SER A 90 -5.04 -17.84 -4.69
N ASN A 91 -6.28 -17.51 -4.31
CA ASN A 91 -7.08 -16.49 -4.99
C ASN A 91 -6.44 -15.08 -4.94
N TYR A 92 -5.78 -14.73 -3.81
CA TYR A 92 -5.08 -13.45 -3.70
C TYR A 92 -3.83 -13.42 -4.58
N MET A 93 -3.11 -14.53 -4.66
CA MET A 93 -1.94 -14.65 -5.52
C MET A 93 -2.31 -14.50 -7.00
N GLU A 94 -3.40 -15.15 -7.42
CA GLU A 94 -3.94 -15.03 -8.77
C GLU A 94 -4.43 -13.60 -9.06
N THR A 95 -5.15 -12.97 -8.12
CA THR A 95 -5.61 -11.58 -8.24
C THR A 95 -4.42 -10.62 -8.36
N LEU A 96 -3.37 -10.83 -7.55
CA LEU A 96 -2.17 -10.00 -7.59
C LEU A 96 -1.47 -10.06 -8.95
N SER A 97 -1.43 -11.24 -9.58
CA SER A 97 -0.84 -11.41 -10.91
C SER A 97 -1.59 -10.66 -12.03
N GLN A 98 -2.87 -10.34 -11.80
CA GLN A 98 -3.74 -9.60 -12.73
C GLN A 98 -3.84 -8.11 -12.38
N THR A 99 -3.09 -7.64 -11.38
CA THR A 99 -3.12 -6.25 -10.92
C THR A 99 -2.51 -5.34 -11.98
N LYS A 100 -3.29 -4.37 -12.44
CA LYS A 100 -2.89 -3.35 -13.41
C LYS A 100 -2.80 -1.96 -12.82
N ILE A 101 -3.50 -1.71 -11.73
CA ILE A 101 -3.53 -0.43 -11.04
C ILE A 101 -3.14 -0.67 -9.58
N VAL A 102 -2.17 0.10 -9.09
CA VAL A 102 -1.77 0.08 -7.68
C VAL A 102 -1.98 1.46 -7.09
N VAL A 103 -2.78 1.51 -6.02
CA VAL A 103 -3.09 2.74 -5.28
C VAL A 103 -2.37 2.69 -3.95
N PHE A 104 -1.61 3.73 -3.66
CA PHE A 104 -0.83 3.84 -2.43
C PHE A 104 -1.40 4.92 -1.52
N ASP A 105 -1.51 4.64 -0.23
CA ASP A 105 -1.49 5.71 0.76
C ASP A 105 -0.07 6.27 0.85
N LYS A 106 0.08 7.57 1.07
CA LYS A 106 1.40 8.19 1.19
C LYS A 106 2.05 7.87 2.55
N THR A 107 1.37 8.30 3.63
CA THR A 107 1.95 8.35 4.97
C THR A 107 2.09 6.96 5.60
N GLY A 108 3.29 6.60 6.02
CA GLY A 108 3.58 5.27 6.58
C GLY A 108 3.75 4.17 5.54
N THR A 109 3.35 4.39 4.28
CA THR A 109 3.43 3.41 3.19
C THR A 109 4.57 3.73 2.23
N LEU A 110 4.50 4.83 1.50
CA LEU A 110 5.58 5.32 0.64
C LEU A 110 6.62 6.12 1.45
N THR A 111 6.19 6.64 2.59
CA THR A 111 7.03 7.34 3.55
C THR A 111 7.14 6.52 4.85
N LYS A 112 8.06 6.92 5.72
CA LYS A 112 8.28 6.27 7.02
C LYS A 112 7.20 6.61 8.05
N GLY A 113 6.35 7.61 7.80
CA GLY A 113 5.44 8.18 8.79
C GLY A 113 6.19 8.90 9.92
N VAL A 114 7.43 9.26 9.67
CA VAL A 114 8.30 9.97 10.61
C VAL A 114 8.62 11.33 10.03
N PHE A 115 8.21 12.36 10.75
CA PHE A 115 8.50 13.74 10.39
C PHE A 115 9.91 14.09 10.84
N GLU A 116 10.67 14.76 9.96
CA GLU A 116 12.00 15.30 10.27
C GLU A 116 12.12 16.73 9.77
N VAL A 117 13.01 17.49 10.42
CA VAL A 117 13.37 18.82 9.97
C VAL A 117 14.18 18.70 8.69
N SER A 118 13.59 19.16 7.59
CA SER A 118 14.19 19.10 6.24
C SER A 118 14.90 20.40 5.84
N GLY A 119 14.62 21.51 6.52
CA GLY A 119 15.26 22.78 6.25
C GLY A 119 14.92 23.84 7.29
N ILE A 120 15.80 24.83 7.41
CA ILE A 120 15.62 26.04 8.21
C ILE A 120 15.98 27.21 7.31
N HIS A 121 15.09 28.20 7.22
CA HIS A 121 15.26 29.29 6.27
C HIS A 121 14.88 30.63 6.90
N HIS A 122 15.45 31.69 6.35
CA HIS A 122 15.17 33.08 6.70
C HIS A 122 15.30 33.41 8.19
N ASN A 123 16.27 32.79 8.88
CA ASN A 123 16.55 33.03 10.28
C ASN A 123 17.66 34.05 10.44
N GLU A 124 17.46 34.95 11.36
CA GLU A 124 18.49 35.88 11.82
C GLU A 124 19.39 35.26 12.91
N LEU A 125 18.95 34.16 13.50
CA LEU A 125 19.66 33.39 14.51
C LEU A 125 20.39 32.20 13.86
N GLU A 126 21.38 31.65 14.57
CA GLU A 126 21.96 30.37 14.18
C GLU A 126 20.92 29.25 14.17
N ASN A 127 20.99 28.37 13.19
CA ASN A 127 20.02 27.25 13.00
C ASN A 127 19.85 26.42 14.29
N GLU A 128 20.95 26.14 14.99
CA GLU A 128 20.92 25.39 16.24
C GLU A 128 20.11 26.09 17.32
N LYS A 129 20.23 27.43 17.42
CA LYS A 129 19.50 28.22 18.41
C LYS A 129 18.01 28.27 18.09
N LEU A 130 17.65 28.38 16.83
CA LEU A 130 16.25 28.36 16.41
C LEU A 130 15.57 27.00 16.70
N ILE A 131 16.27 25.88 16.42
CA ILE A 131 15.80 24.54 16.78
C ILE A 131 15.69 24.37 18.29
N GLU A 132 16.68 24.85 19.05
CA GLU A 132 16.64 24.79 20.52
C GLU A 132 15.41 25.48 21.09
N LEU A 133 15.13 26.70 20.68
CA LEU A 133 13.99 27.47 21.16
C LEU A 133 12.66 26.79 20.72
N ALA A 134 12.60 26.33 19.48
CA ALA A 134 11.43 25.61 18.98
C ALA A 134 11.17 24.30 19.73
N ALA A 135 12.21 23.51 19.98
CA ALA A 135 12.09 22.24 20.71
C ALA A 135 11.67 22.43 22.17
N HIS A 136 12.15 23.49 22.82
CA HIS A 136 11.73 23.83 24.19
C HIS A 136 10.30 24.34 24.22
N ALA A 137 9.88 25.26 23.33
CA ALA A 137 8.52 25.76 23.28
C ALA A 137 7.50 24.62 23.05
N GLU A 138 7.85 23.63 22.22
CA GLU A 138 7.03 22.45 21.90
C GLU A 138 7.20 21.29 22.90
N CYS A 139 7.82 21.51 24.05
CA CYS A 139 8.19 20.44 25.00
C CYS A 139 7.00 19.73 25.64
N ALA A 140 5.84 20.37 25.72
CA ALA A 140 4.62 19.81 26.31
C ALA A 140 3.74 19.09 25.31
N SER A 141 3.92 19.33 24.00
CA SER A 141 3.10 18.76 22.95
C SER A 141 3.51 17.33 22.61
N SER A 142 2.55 16.43 22.44
CA SER A 142 2.74 15.06 21.97
C SER A 142 2.65 14.92 20.46
N HIS A 143 2.43 16.02 19.74
CA HIS A 143 2.25 16.03 18.30
C HIS A 143 3.49 15.49 17.57
N PRO A 144 3.36 14.75 16.46
CA PRO A 144 4.49 14.23 15.69
C PRO A 144 5.51 15.31 15.25
N ILE A 145 5.03 16.50 14.93
CA ILE A 145 5.86 17.67 14.59
C ILE A 145 6.73 18.08 15.78
N SER A 146 6.17 18.20 16.96
CA SER A 146 6.90 18.55 18.19
C SER A 146 7.99 17.55 18.50
N LYS A 147 7.70 16.25 18.33
CA LYS A 147 8.69 15.18 18.47
C LYS A 147 9.80 15.26 17.42
N SER A 148 9.51 15.77 16.23
CA SER A 148 10.55 15.98 15.19
C SER A 148 11.50 17.11 15.55
N LEU A 149 11.00 18.21 16.12
CA LEU A 149 11.83 19.31 16.62
C LEU A 149 12.72 18.87 17.78
N GLN A 150 12.16 18.14 18.74
CA GLN A 150 12.93 17.59 19.88
C GLN A 150 14.04 16.64 19.41
N ARG A 151 13.76 15.79 18.41
CA ARG A 151 14.78 14.90 17.80
C ARG A 151 15.87 15.69 17.07
N ALA A 152 15.47 16.73 16.34
CA ALA A 152 16.41 17.57 15.61
C ALA A 152 17.33 18.34 16.56
N TYR A 153 16.81 18.76 17.72
CA TYR A 153 17.64 19.37 18.78
C TYR A 153 18.64 18.37 19.36
N GLY A 154 18.25 17.10 19.55
CA GLY A 154 19.16 16.02 19.95
C GLY A 154 19.74 16.10 21.36
N LYS A 155 19.32 17.07 22.16
CA LYS A 155 19.75 17.26 23.54
C LYS A 155 18.55 17.16 24.50
N PRO A 156 18.77 16.87 25.78
CA PRO A 156 17.69 16.86 26.77
C PRO A 156 16.99 18.24 26.83
N ILE A 157 15.65 18.19 26.87
CA ILE A 157 14.81 19.37 27.02
C ILE A 157 14.75 19.78 28.50
N ASP A 158 15.19 20.98 28.84
CA ASP A 158 15.04 21.53 30.17
C ASP A 158 13.73 22.30 30.30
N ARG A 159 12.75 21.66 30.90
CA ARG A 159 11.40 22.23 31.10
C ARG A 159 11.39 23.42 32.07
N SER A 160 12.39 23.58 32.92
CA SER A 160 12.47 24.71 33.83
C SER A 160 12.70 26.05 33.12
N ARG A 161 13.18 26.01 31.89
CA ARG A 161 13.38 27.17 31.00
C ARG A 161 12.09 27.65 30.32
N VAL A 162 11.00 26.90 30.45
CA VAL A 162 9.76 27.13 29.70
C VAL A 162 8.60 27.47 30.63
N SER A 163 7.89 28.55 30.34
CA SER A 163 6.66 28.97 31.03
C SER A 163 5.61 29.43 30.03
N ASP A 164 4.39 29.68 30.51
CA ASP A 164 3.29 30.32 29.78
C ASP A 164 2.98 29.66 28.43
N ILE A 165 2.95 28.32 28.41
CA ILE A 165 2.60 27.56 27.20
C ILE A 165 1.10 27.67 26.94
N GLU A 166 0.73 28.23 25.79
CA GLU A 166 -0.65 28.34 25.33
C GLU A 166 -0.78 27.73 23.92
N GLU A 167 -1.55 26.67 23.80
CA GLU A 167 -1.83 26.04 22.52
C GLU A 167 -3.04 26.70 21.86
N ILE A 168 -2.87 27.16 20.62
CA ILE A 168 -3.92 27.78 19.80
C ILE A 168 -4.34 26.77 18.75
N SER A 169 -5.49 26.14 19.00
CA SER A 169 -5.99 25.03 18.19
C SER A 169 -6.00 25.35 16.69
N GLY A 170 -5.36 24.49 15.89
CA GLY A 170 -5.26 24.63 14.43
C GLY A 170 -4.31 25.72 13.92
N HIS A 171 -3.61 26.43 14.82
CA HIS A 171 -2.70 27.54 14.47
C HIS A 171 -1.26 27.29 14.91
N GLY A 172 -1.06 26.75 16.11
CA GLY A 172 0.25 26.55 16.72
C GLY A 172 0.23 26.82 18.21
N LEU A 173 1.33 27.26 18.78
CA LEU A 173 1.45 27.59 20.20
C LEU A 173 2.29 28.85 20.45
N THR A 174 2.10 29.41 21.64
CA THR A 174 3.00 30.41 22.22
C THR A 174 3.57 29.89 23.54
N ALA A 175 4.81 30.24 23.85
CA ALA A 175 5.47 29.88 25.08
C ALA A 175 6.52 30.93 25.43
N THR A 176 6.91 31.01 26.69
CA THR A 176 8.06 31.81 27.13
C THR A 176 9.26 30.88 27.39
N VAL A 177 10.35 31.05 26.66
CA VAL A 177 11.58 30.27 26.79
C VAL A 177 12.72 31.20 27.13
N ASP A 178 13.40 30.99 28.26
CA ASP A 178 14.46 31.86 28.76
C ASP A 178 14.06 33.35 28.86
N GLY A 179 12.79 33.64 29.17
CA GLY A 179 12.21 34.98 29.24
C GLY A 179 11.83 35.59 27.89
N MET A 180 12.10 34.94 26.77
CA MET A 180 11.68 35.35 25.42
C MET A 180 10.30 34.77 25.06
N LYS A 181 9.42 35.56 24.50
CA LYS A 181 8.13 35.11 24.01
C LYS A 181 8.28 34.47 22.64
N ILE A 182 8.08 33.17 22.57
CA ILE A 182 8.19 32.36 21.33
C ILE A 182 6.78 32.04 20.83
N ALA A 183 6.54 32.29 19.56
CA ALA A 183 5.34 31.81 18.88
C ALA A 183 5.76 30.88 17.73
N ILE A 184 5.14 29.69 17.66
CA ILE A 184 5.43 28.67 16.66
C ILE A 184 4.11 28.21 16.05
N GLY A 185 3.99 28.27 14.72
CA GLY A 185 2.77 27.81 14.06
C GLY A 185 2.75 28.10 12.57
N ASN A 186 1.53 28.03 12.01
CA ASN A 186 1.31 28.34 10.61
C ASN A 186 1.21 29.85 10.34
N ASP A 187 1.05 30.21 9.07
CA ASP A 187 0.85 31.59 8.61
C ASP A 187 -0.30 32.31 9.34
N LYS A 188 -1.40 31.60 9.64
CA LYS A 188 -2.57 32.16 10.36
C LYS A 188 -2.21 32.58 11.80
N LEU A 189 -1.30 31.86 12.47
CA LEU A 189 -0.82 32.28 13.78
C LEU A 189 -0.03 33.59 13.67
N MET A 190 0.84 33.69 12.69
CA MET A 190 1.65 34.90 12.46
C MET A 190 0.77 36.11 12.13
N GLU A 191 -0.22 35.92 11.27
CA GLU A 191 -1.22 36.96 10.95
C GLU A 191 -1.97 37.43 12.23
N LYS A 192 -2.42 36.49 13.06
CA LYS A 192 -3.12 36.80 14.32
C LYS A 192 -2.26 37.59 15.29
N LEU A 193 -0.96 37.39 15.27
CA LEU A 193 0.01 38.10 16.11
C LEU A 193 0.54 39.39 15.45
N GLY A 194 0.11 39.69 14.23
CA GLY A 194 0.58 40.88 13.49
C GLY A 194 2.04 40.76 13.06
N VAL A 195 2.55 39.56 12.85
CA VAL A 195 3.92 39.29 12.40
C VAL A 195 3.91 38.94 10.91
N ASP A 196 4.60 39.74 10.11
CA ASP A 196 4.78 39.47 8.70
C ASP A 196 5.71 38.30 8.47
N CYS A 197 5.19 37.20 7.92
CA CYS A 197 6.01 36.03 7.61
C CYS A 197 6.55 36.05 6.17
N ILE A 198 7.73 35.51 5.98
CA ILE A 198 8.35 35.39 4.66
C ILE A 198 7.78 34.13 3.97
N PRO A 199 7.17 34.27 2.76
CA PRO A 199 6.65 33.12 2.04
C PRO A 199 7.74 32.09 1.75
N CYS A 200 7.48 30.84 2.07
CA CYS A 200 8.39 29.74 1.77
C CYS A 200 7.82 28.86 0.66
N HIS A 201 8.69 28.50 -0.26
CA HIS A 201 8.35 27.61 -1.38
C HIS A 201 8.86 26.19 -1.21
N CYS A 202 9.31 25.82 -0.01
CA CYS A 202 9.79 24.47 0.30
C CYS A 202 8.65 23.45 0.38
N VAL A 203 9.00 22.18 0.18
CA VAL A 203 8.07 21.05 0.26
C VAL A 203 8.04 20.53 1.68
N GLY A 204 6.92 20.65 2.36
CA GLY A 204 6.74 20.19 3.74
C GLY A 204 5.75 21.06 4.51
N THR A 205 5.59 20.76 5.79
CA THR A 205 4.88 21.61 6.74
C THR A 205 5.81 22.71 7.19
N ILE A 206 5.42 23.94 6.98
CA ILE A 206 6.19 25.11 7.35
C ILE A 206 5.74 25.55 8.74
N LEU A 207 6.68 25.63 9.66
CA LEU A 207 6.50 26.19 10.99
C LEU A 207 7.19 27.54 11.05
N HIS A 208 6.43 28.60 11.04
CA HIS A 208 6.91 29.96 11.27
C HIS A 208 7.20 30.18 12.74
N ILE A 209 8.26 30.90 13.03
CA ILE A 209 8.71 31.19 14.39
C ILE A 209 8.85 32.72 14.52
N ALA A 210 8.22 33.24 15.58
CA ALA A 210 8.40 34.61 15.99
C ALA A 210 8.94 34.65 17.41
N ILE A 211 9.82 35.60 17.67
CA ILE A 211 10.45 35.84 18.98
C ILE A 211 10.20 37.31 19.35
N ASP A 212 9.60 37.55 20.51
CA ASP A 212 9.23 38.87 21.02
C ASP A 212 8.47 39.71 19.98
N GLY A 213 7.55 39.07 19.22
CA GLY A 213 6.74 39.72 18.22
C GLY A 213 7.44 40.04 16.89
N LYS A 214 8.66 39.55 16.69
CA LYS A 214 9.41 39.70 15.44
C LYS A 214 9.56 38.33 14.75
N TYR A 215 9.48 38.35 13.44
CA TYR A 215 9.72 37.12 12.67
C TYR A 215 11.17 36.67 12.81
N ALA A 216 11.39 35.44 13.25
CA ALA A 216 12.73 34.87 13.48
C ALA A 216 13.15 33.87 12.40
N GLY A 217 12.21 33.39 11.59
CA GLY A 217 12.46 32.40 10.53
C GLY A 217 11.41 31.29 10.48
N HIS A 218 11.68 30.26 9.73
CA HIS A 218 10.81 29.09 9.68
C HIS A 218 11.57 27.79 9.56
N ILE A 219 10.96 26.75 10.11
CA ILE A 219 11.43 25.37 10.03
C ILE A 219 10.51 24.60 9.10
N VAL A 220 11.08 23.87 8.14
CA VAL A 220 10.36 23.00 7.23
C VAL A 220 10.45 21.57 7.75
N ILE A 221 9.29 20.95 7.94
CA ILE A 221 9.18 19.58 8.41
C ILE A 221 8.53 18.75 7.32
N SER A 222 9.15 17.66 6.94
CA SER A 222 8.64 16.73 5.93
C SER A 222 8.64 15.29 6.42
N ASP A 223 7.70 14.52 5.91
CA ASP A 223 7.67 13.08 6.08
C ASP A 223 8.71 12.44 5.14
N ILE A 224 9.51 11.52 5.67
CA ILE A 224 10.65 10.96 4.95
C ILE A 224 10.18 9.86 4.02
N GLU A 225 10.49 9.98 2.74
CA GLU A 225 10.31 8.90 1.77
C GLU A 225 11.12 7.66 2.17
N LYS A 226 10.54 6.47 2.02
CA LYS A 226 11.29 5.22 2.20
C LYS A 226 12.36 5.11 1.11
N PRO A 227 13.59 4.71 1.43
CA PRO A 227 14.71 4.71 0.48
C PRO A 227 14.47 3.78 -0.72
N ASP A 228 13.67 2.76 -0.55
CA ASP A 228 13.33 1.75 -1.55
C ASP A 228 12.01 2.03 -2.29
N ALA A 229 11.22 3.04 -1.88
CA ALA A 229 9.90 3.33 -2.46
C ALA A 229 9.96 3.58 -3.97
N ARG A 230 10.90 4.41 -4.43
CA ARG A 230 11.09 4.68 -5.86
C ARG A 230 11.46 3.42 -6.65
N ALA A 231 12.37 2.62 -6.11
CA ALA A 231 12.79 1.36 -6.74
C ALA A 231 11.63 0.36 -6.80
N ALA A 232 10.80 0.28 -5.74
CA ALA A 232 9.63 -0.57 -5.68
C ALA A 232 8.58 -0.17 -6.73
N ILE A 233 8.27 1.12 -6.87
CA ILE A 233 7.34 1.62 -7.90
C ILE A 233 7.84 1.30 -9.30
N ALA A 234 9.13 1.52 -9.57
CA ALA A 234 9.75 1.17 -10.85
C ALA A 234 9.71 -0.34 -11.12
N ALA A 235 9.88 -1.18 -10.09
CA ALA A 235 9.79 -2.62 -10.21
C ALA A 235 8.35 -3.08 -10.51
N LEU A 236 7.34 -2.51 -9.86
CA LEU A 236 5.93 -2.79 -10.15
C LEU A 236 5.58 -2.49 -11.61
N LYS A 237 6.02 -1.36 -12.15
CA LYS A 237 5.82 -1.02 -13.56
C LYS A 237 6.46 -2.06 -14.51
N ARG A 238 7.62 -2.58 -14.17
CA ARG A 238 8.30 -3.64 -14.96
C ARG A 238 7.56 -4.97 -14.92
N THR A 239 6.80 -5.26 -13.85
CA THR A 239 5.98 -6.49 -13.73
C THR A 239 4.63 -6.40 -14.44
N GLY A 240 4.31 -5.28 -15.08
CA GLY A 240 3.11 -5.11 -15.88
C GLY A 240 2.00 -4.31 -15.20
N VAL A 241 2.28 -3.63 -14.09
CA VAL A 241 1.42 -2.59 -13.54
C VAL A 241 1.42 -1.41 -14.51
N GLN A 242 0.24 -1.01 -14.95
CA GLN A 242 0.05 0.03 -15.97
C GLN A 242 -0.09 1.42 -15.36
N LYS A 243 -0.60 1.50 -14.14
CA LYS A 243 -0.88 2.77 -13.46
C LYS A 243 -0.60 2.67 -11.97
N THR A 244 0.12 3.66 -11.45
CA THR A 244 0.35 3.86 -10.02
C THR A 244 -0.29 5.16 -9.59
N VAL A 245 -1.04 5.13 -8.49
CA VAL A 245 -1.79 6.28 -7.96
C VAL A 245 -1.42 6.50 -6.50
N MET A 246 -1.24 7.73 -6.08
CA MET A 246 -1.02 8.08 -4.67
C MET A 246 -2.19 8.89 -4.12
N LEU A 247 -2.71 8.50 -2.97
CA LEU A 247 -3.73 9.24 -2.23
C LEU A 247 -3.12 9.84 -0.97
N THR A 248 -3.35 11.14 -0.74
CA THR A 248 -2.81 11.83 0.43
C THR A 248 -3.69 12.97 0.90
N GLY A 249 -3.64 13.28 2.20
CA GLY A 249 -4.24 14.48 2.78
C GLY A 249 -3.36 15.72 2.67
N ASP A 250 -2.14 15.61 2.14
CA ASP A 250 -1.22 16.73 2.00
C ASP A 250 -1.71 17.74 0.97
N THR A 251 -1.17 18.95 1.03
CA THR A 251 -1.39 19.98 0.02
C THR A 251 -0.94 19.51 -1.35
N LYS A 252 -1.63 19.96 -2.38
CA LYS A 252 -1.38 19.60 -3.78
C LYS A 252 0.10 19.67 -4.15
N ARG A 253 0.76 20.75 -3.76
CA ARG A 253 2.16 21.02 -4.06
C ARG A 253 3.12 19.97 -3.48
N VAL A 254 2.93 19.60 -2.19
CA VAL A 254 3.72 18.57 -1.52
C VAL A 254 3.50 17.22 -2.18
N ALA A 255 2.24 16.89 -2.45
CA ALA A 255 1.85 15.63 -3.06
C ALA A 255 2.43 15.45 -4.47
N GLU A 256 2.36 16.47 -5.32
CA GLU A 256 2.91 16.45 -6.68
C GLU A 256 4.44 16.27 -6.68
N GLN A 257 5.13 16.94 -5.75
CA GLN A 257 6.58 16.80 -5.64
C GLN A 257 7.00 15.39 -5.21
N VAL A 258 6.33 14.82 -4.21
CA VAL A 258 6.59 13.45 -3.74
C VAL A 258 6.27 12.45 -4.86
N ALA A 259 5.13 12.61 -5.55
CA ALA A 259 4.77 11.74 -6.66
C ALA A 259 5.82 11.76 -7.78
N LYS A 260 6.33 12.94 -8.13
CA LYS A 260 7.41 13.12 -9.11
C LYS A 260 8.71 12.45 -8.67
N ASN A 261 9.11 12.62 -7.41
CA ASN A 261 10.31 12.01 -6.87
C ASN A 261 10.25 10.48 -6.91
N LEU A 262 9.10 9.92 -6.55
CA LEU A 262 8.88 8.48 -6.49
C LEU A 262 8.55 7.86 -7.86
N GLY A 263 8.14 8.68 -8.84
CA GLY A 263 7.73 8.21 -10.17
C GLY A 263 6.33 7.62 -10.19
N VAL A 264 5.42 8.12 -9.34
CA VAL A 264 3.99 7.79 -9.36
C VAL A 264 3.32 8.51 -10.53
N ASP A 265 2.35 7.86 -11.19
CA ASP A 265 1.74 8.39 -12.42
C ASP A 265 0.63 9.40 -12.14
N GLU A 266 -0.12 9.22 -11.06
CA GLU A 266 -1.26 10.08 -10.70
C GLU A 266 -1.29 10.32 -9.18
N VAL A 267 -1.68 11.51 -8.78
CA VAL A 267 -1.79 11.88 -7.37
C VAL A 267 -3.09 12.61 -7.09
N HIS A 268 -3.76 12.21 -6.01
CA HIS A 268 -4.91 12.91 -5.45
C HIS A 268 -4.52 13.42 -4.08
N SER A 269 -4.58 14.74 -3.91
CA SER A 269 -4.15 15.47 -2.72
C SER A 269 -5.33 16.08 -1.98
N GLU A 270 -5.06 16.62 -0.78
CA GLU A 270 -6.04 17.34 0.05
C GLU A 270 -7.27 16.50 0.44
N LEU A 271 -7.09 15.16 0.48
CA LEU A 271 -8.15 14.21 0.75
C LEU A 271 -8.35 13.99 2.26
N LEU A 272 -9.58 14.12 2.70
CA LEU A 272 -10.02 13.60 3.99
C LEU A 272 -10.12 12.06 3.95
N PRO A 273 -10.17 11.37 5.09
CA PRO A 273 -10.28 9.91 5.11
C PRO A 273 -11.46 9.36 4.29
N GLY A 274 -12.61 10.03 4.30
CA GLY A 274 -13.77 9.67 3.48
C GLY A 274 -13.54 9.87 1.98
N ASP A 275 -12.84 10.94 1.60
CA ASP A 275 -12.54 11.25 0.21
C ASP A 275 -11.58 10.22 -0.41
N LYS A 276 -10.62 9.68 0.38
CA LYS A 276 -9.74 8.61 -0.07
C LYS A 276 -10.53 7.37 -0.51
N VAL A 277 -11.60 7.03 0.23
CA VAL A 277 -12.48 5.91 -0.13
C VAL A 277 -13.23 6.20 -1.42
N ALA A 278 -13.80 7.41 -1.55
CA ALA A 278 -14.53 7.82 -2.74
C ALA A 278 -13.64 7.83 -3.99
N GLU A 279 -12.41 8.33 -3.90
CA GLU A 279 -11.44 8.30 -5.01
C GLU A 279 -11.03 6.87 -5.37
N PHE A 280 -10.82 6.02 -4.37
CA PHE A 280 -10.56 4.60 -4.61
C PHE A 280 -11.72 3.91 -5.34
N GLU A 281 -12.97 4.19 -4.95
CA GLU A 281 -14.17 3.65 -5.60
C GLU A 281 -14.30 4.13 -7.06
N LYS A 282 -13.98 5.39 -7.34
CA LYS A 282 -13.94 5.92 -8.71
C LYS A 282 -12.91 5.18 -9.57
N LEU A 283 -11.70 4.96 -9.04
CA LEU A 283 -10.66 4.19 -9.73
C LEU A 283 -11.10 2.74 -9.96
N LEU A 284 -11.79 2.14 -8.99
CA LEU A 284 -12.34 0.80 -9.09
C LEU A 284 -13.44 0.70 -10.15
N ALA A 285 -14.27 1.73 -10.29
CA ALA A 285 -15.31 1.79 -11.32
C ALA A 285 -14.75 2.03 -12.74
N ALA A 286 -13.66 2.80 -12.84
CA ALA A 286 -13.03 3.16 -14.10
C ALA A 286 -12.10 2.07 -14.68
N LYS A 287 -11.73 1.04 -13.90
CA LYS A 287 -10.84 -0.03 -14.36
C LYS A 287 -11.46 -0.90 -15.43
N GLY A 288 -10.65 -1.49 -16.29
CA GLY A 288 -11.08 -2.49 -17.26
C GLY A 288 -11.74 -3.71 -16.61
N LYS A 289 -12.64 -4.37 -17.35
CA LYS A 289 -13.44 -5.51 -16.84
C LYS A 289 -12.58 -6.64 -16.23
N ASN A 290 -11.40 -6.87 -16.79
CA ASN A 290 -10.49 -7.93 -16.34
C ASN A 290 -9.30 -7.42 -15.51
N ASP A 291 -9.18 -6.11 -15.34
CA ASP A 291 -8.09 -5.53 -14.57
C ASP A 291 -8.37 -5.64 -13.08
N MET A 292 -7.32 -5.89 -12.32
CA MET A 292 -7.38 -5.85 -10.86
C MET A 292 -6.69 -4.60 -10.35
N LEU A 293 -7.23 -4.07 -9.25
CA LEU A 293 -6.70 -2.92 -8.54
C LEU A 293 -6.27 -3.38 -7.15
N ALA A 294 -5.06 -3.01 -6.76
CA ALA A 294 -4.53 -3.24 -5.41
C ALA A 294 -4.42 -1.91 -4.66
N PHE A 295 -4.80 -1.91 -3.39
CA PHE A 295 -4.56 -0.81 -2.46
C PHE A 295 -3.45 -1.21 -1.49
N VAL A 296 -2.51 -0.30 -1.27
CA VAL A 296 -1.37 -0.46 -0.36
C VAL A 296 -1.43 0.65 0.67
N GLY A 297 -1.61 0.26 1.94
CA GLY A 297 -1.72 1.19 3.05
C GLY A 297 -1.47 0.52 4.40
#